data_7f79ee21bf5a356e7018e4087b502029
#
_entry.id   7f79ee21bf5a356e7018e4087b502029
#
_cell.length_a   1.000
_cell.length_b   1.000
_cell.length_c   1.000
_cell.angle_alpha   90.00
_cell.angle_beta   90.00
_cell.angle_gamma   90.00
#
_symmetry.space_group_name_H-M   'P 1'
#
loop_
_entity.id
_entity.type
_entity.pdbx_description
1 polymer ?
#
loop_
_entity_poly.entity_id
_entity_poly.type
_entity_poly.pdbx_seq_one_letter_code
_entity_poly.pdbx_strand_id
1 'polypeptide(L)'
;MNQDTWKGIILKKQGLLTAQSVQEICQNLNGLQAQFQPYVHIGFRNRMTVEDFHEGSWQEELTRQWSFLRTVHAYLKSEIPLYIHEGRMASTGYLKIEGRDGFSSQTKQKYHQLILEAFEQGPMTREDLKDLCRGEKMTQEEEKLVFNAWGGLLRYMVERG
;
A
#
# COMPACT_ATOMS: atom_id res chain seq x y z
N MET A 1 -19.93 31.49 -12.86
CA MET A 1 -19.38 30.32 -13.58
C MET A 1 -20.52 29.31 -13.74
N ASN A 2 -20.77 28.85 -14.95
CA ASN A 2 -21.88 27.94 -15.20
C ASN A 2 -21.52 26.48 -14.82
N GLN A 3 -22.53 25.59 -14.77
CA GLN A 3 -22.35 24.21 -14.35
C GLN A 3 -21.41 23.43 -15.28
N ASP A 4 -21.41 23.71 -16.58
CA ASP A 4 -20.57 22.99 -17.55
C ASP A 4 -19.12 23.41 -17.45
N THR A 5 -18.83 24.67 -17.12
CA THR A 5 -17.48 25.12 -16.78
C THR A 5 -16.94 24.38 -15.57
N TRP A 6 -17.74 24.20 -14.52
CA TRP A 6 -17.36 23.43 -13.34
C TRP A 6 -17.06 21.96 -13.65
N LYS A 7 -17.92 21.32 -14.42
CA LYS A 7 -17.70 19.93 -14.88
C LYS A 7 -16.40 19.81 -15.66
N GLY A 8 -16.13 20.73 -16.59
CA GLY A 8 -14.89 20.75 -17.36
C GLY A 8 -13.66 20.88 -16.49
N ILE A 9 -13.67 21.74 -15.47
CA ILE A 9 -12.56 21.88 -14.51
C ILE A 9 -12.35 20.59 -13.72
N ILE A 10 -13.41 19.96 -13.25
CA ILE A 10 -13.31 18.70 -12.50
C ILE A 10 -12.73 17.61 -13.37
N LEU A 11 -13.25 17.41 -14.58
CA LEU A 11 -12.76 16.40 -15.53
C LEU A 11 -11.29 16.63 -15.87
N LYS A 12 -10.87 17.88 -16.11
CA LYS A 12 -9.48 18.24 -16.34
C LYS A 12 -8.59 17.87 -15.14
N LYS A 13 -8.99 18.25 -13.93
CA LYS A 13 -8.22 17.95 -12.72
C LYS A 13 -8.15 16.45 -12.40
N GLN A 14 -9.16 15.69 -12.84
CA GLN A 14 -9.16 14.23 -12.73
C GLN A 14 -8.42 13.52 -13.87
N GLY A 15 -7.82 14.27 -14.81
CA GLY A 15 -7.07 13.70 -15.93
C GLY A 15 -7.93 12.94 -16.94
N LEU A 16 -9.22 13.31 -17.10
CA LEU A 16 -10.19 12.58 -17.93
C LEU A 16 -10.46 13.24 -19.30
N LEU A 17 -9.77 14.35 -19.62
CA LEU A 17 -9.99 15.07 -20.89
C LEU A 17 -8.96 14.73 -21.97
N THR A 18 -7.76 14.30 -21.57
CA THR A 18 -6.65 13.98 -22.48
C THR A 18 -5.98 12.70 -22.01
N ALA A 19 -5.49 11.89 -22.96
CA ALA A 19 -4.67 10.74 -22.60
C ALA A 19 -3.39 11.20 -21.91
N GLN A 20 -2.94 10.43 -20.92
CA GLN A 20 -1.79 10.71 -20.08
C GLN A 20 -0.91 9.45 -19.96
N SER A 21 0.37 9.65 -19.73
CA SER A 21 1.27 8.57 -19.31
C SER A 21 0.97 8.11 -17.88
N VAL A 22 1.49 6.94 -17.49
CA VAL A 22 1.36 6.43 -16.12
C VAL A 22 1.97 7.39 -15.11
N GLN A 23 3.11 8.02 -15.45
CA GLN A 23 3.76 9.01 -14.59
C GLN A 23 2.87 10.23 -14.36
N GLU A 24 2.31 10.81 -15.43
CA GLU A 24 1.42 11.98 -15.30
C GLU A 24 0.18 11.66 -14.46
N ILE A 25 -0.42 10.47 -14.64
CA ILE A 25 -1.58 10.04 -13.86
C ILE A 25 -1.20 9.96 -12.37
N CYS A 26 -0.09 9.28 -12.04
CA CYS A 26 0.35 9.11 -10.66
C CYS A 26 0.71 10.45 -10.02
N GLN A 27 1.46 11.31 -10.71
CA GLN A 27 1.87 12.62 -10.19
C GLN A 27 0.70 13.58 -9.99
N ASN A 28 -0.24 13.61 -10.94
CA ASN A 28 -1.39 14.51 -10.87
C ASN A 28 -2.43 14.09 -9.81
N LEU A 29 -2.54 12.78 -9.53
CA LEU A 29 -3.54 12.22 -8.63
C LEU A 29 -2.96 11.69 -7.31
N ASN A 30 -1.65 11.76 -7.10
CA ASN A 30 -0.94 11.11 -5.99
C ASN A 30 -1.19 9.60 -5.94
N GLY A 31 -1.16 8.95 -7.11
CA GLY A 31 -1.53 7.57 -7.29
C GLY A 31 -3.04 7.33 -7.36
N LEU A 32 -3.44 6.10 -7.54
CA LEU A 32 -4.84 5.67 -7.59
C LEU A 32 -5.16 4.74 -6.43
N GLN A 33 -6.34 4.89 -5.84
CA GLN A 33 -6.79 3.98 -4.80
C GLN A 33 -6.83 2.54 -5.33
N ALA A 34 -6.16 1.65 -4.62
CA ALA A 34 -5.89 0.28 -5.04
C ALA A 34 -6.40 -0.79 -4.06
N GLN A 35 -7.39 -0.43 -3.24
CA GLN A 35 -8.03 -1.37 -2.31
C GLN A 35 -8.54 -2.61 -3.05
N PHE A 36 -9.11 -2.40 -4.24
CA PHE A 36 -9.56 -3.43 -5.16
C PHE A 36 -8.83 -3.25 -6.49
N GLN A 37 -8.06 -4.26 -6.90
CA GLN A 37 -7.23 -4.23 -8.10
C GLN A 37 -7.98 -3.83 -9.38
N PRO A 38 -9.21 -4.31 -9.66
CA PRO A 38 -9.94 -3.91 -10.86
C PRO A 38 -10.14 -2.40 -10.99
N TYR A 39 -10.27 -1.68 -9.88
CA TYR A 39 -10.45 -0.22 -9.92
C TYR A 39 -9.19 0.53 -10.34
N VAL A 40 -8.01 -0.01 -10.04
CA VAL A 40 -6.75 0.52 -10.54
C VAL A 40 -6.72 0.43 -12.06
N HIS A 41 -7.04 -0.74 -12.62
CA HIS A 41 -7.08 -0.94 -14.07
C HIS A 41 -8.08 0.00 -14.75
N ILE A 42 -9.30 0.13 -14.22
CA ILE A 42 -10.31 1.07 -14.73
C ILE A 42 -9.78 2.51 -14.64
N GLY A 43 -9.13 2.85 -13.53
CA GLY A 43 -8.55 4.17 -13.31
C GLY A 43 -7.52 4.56 -14.37
N PHE A 44 -6.60 3.67 -14.69
CA PHE A 44 -5.60 3.88 -15.75
C PHE A 44 -6.23 3.83 -17.15
N ARG A 45 -7.06 2.82 -17.44
CA ARG A 45 -7.74 2.70 -18.74
C ARG A 45 -8.51 3.96 -19.15
N ASN A 46 -9.14 4.62 -18.20
CA ASN A 46 -9.91 5.84 -18.48
C ASN A 46 -9.03 7.08 -18.75
N ARG A 47 -7.71 6.97 -18.61
CA ARG A 47 -6.75 8.08 -18.68
C ARG A 47 -5.62 7.87 -19.66
N MET A 48 -5.41 6.66 -20.13
CA MET A 48 -4.37 6.28 -21.08
C MET A 48 -4.96 6.10 -22.48
N THR A 49 -4.12 6.09 -23.50
CA THR A 49 -4.55 5.58 -24.82
C THR A 49 -4.84 4.08 -24.72
N VAL A 50 -5.57 3.55 -25.69
CA VAL A 50 -5.85 2.10 -25.76
C VAL A 50 -4.55 1.31 -25.96
N GLU A 51 -3.65 1.83 -26.80
CA GLU A 51 -2.35 1.23 -27.10
C GLU A 51 -1.47 1.18 -25.85
N ASP A 52 -1.24 2.33 -25.20
CA ASP A 52 -0.40 2.39 -23.99
C ASP A 52 -0.95 1.49 -22.87
N PHE A 53 -2.28 1.38 -22.77
CA PHE A 53 -2.89 0.54 -21.73
C PHE A 53 -2.70 -0.97 -22.00
N HIS A 54 -2.79 -1.42 -23.25
CA HIS A 54 -2.72 -2.85 -23.61
C HIS A 54 -1.32 -3.33 -23.93
N GLU A 55 -0.48 -2.50 -24.55
CA GLU A 55 0.84 -2.86 -25.06
C GLU A 55 1.98 -2.37 -24.14
N GLY A 56 1.70 -1.39 -23.28
CA GLY A 56 2.68 -0.80 -22.40
C GLY A 56 2.95 -1.65 -21.14
N SER A 57 4.18 -1.57 -20.66
CA SER A 57 4.63 -2.18 -19.40
C SER A 57 4.31 -1.32 -18.16
N TRP A 58 3.34 -0.43 -18.26
CA TRP A 58 3.01 0.56 -17.22
C TRP A 58 2.81 -0.04 -15.82
N GLN A 59 2.35 -1.29 -15.74
CA GLN A 59 2.16 -1.99 -14.47
C GLN A 59 3.50 -2.25 -13.76
N GLU A 60 4.58 -2.40 -14.50
CA GLU A 60 5.92 -2.65 -13.96
C GLU A 60 6.50 -1.43 -13.26
N GLU A 61 6.03 -0.22 -13.61
CA GLU A 61 6.44 1.02 -12.97
C GLU A 61 5.76 1.25 -11.61
N LEU A 62 4.69 0.51 -11.34
CA LEU A 62 3.87 0.72 -10.14
C LEU A 62 4.27 -0.16 -8.98
N THR A 63 4.08 0.39 -7.79
CA THR A 63 3.93 -0.37 -6.55
C THR A 63 2.51 -0.24 -6.05
N ARG A 64 2.05 -1.24 -5.28
CA ARG A 64 0.76 -1.24 -4.62
C ARG A 64 0.94 -1.56 -3.16
N GLN A 65 0.72 -0.57 -2.31
CA GLN A 65 0.92 -0.76 -0.87
C GLN A 65 0.11 0.25 -0.05
N TRP A 66 0.12 0.07 1.25
CA TRP A 66 -0.43 1.01 2.20
C TRP A 66 0.32 2.34 2.13
N SER A 67 -0.42 3.44 2.00
CA SER A 67 0.15 4.76 1.86
C SER A 67 -0.63 5.81 2.67
N PHE A 68 -0.66 7.07 2.23
CA PHE A 68 -1.43 8.12 2.88
C PHE A 68 -2.92 7.74 3.02
N LEU A 69 -3.62 8.39 3.94
CA LEU A 69 -5.03 8.13 4.29
C LEU A 69 -5.31 6.71 4.80
N ARG A 70 -4.28 5.93 5.14
CA ARG A 70 -4.40 4.56 5.65
C ARG A 70 -5.18 3.62 4.72
N THR A 71 -5.05 3.82 3.42
CA THR A 71 -5.61 2.95 2.38
C THR A 71 -4.53 2.50 1.42
N VAL A 72 -4.83 1.45 0.64
CA VAL A 72 -3.90 0.95 -0.37
C VAL A 72 -4.00 1.82 -1.62
N HIS A 73 -2.85 2.28 -2.12
CA HIS A 73 -2.73 3.01 -3.39
C HIS A 73 -1.74 2.33 -4.32
N ALA A 74 -1.96 2.50 -5.62
CA ALA A 74 -1.00 2.21 -6.66
C ALA A 74 -0.35 3.54 -7.09
N TYR A 75 0.97 3.62 -7.03
CA TYR A 75 1.77 4.78 -7.37
C TYR A 75 3.14 4.34 -7.91
N LEU A 76 3.93 5.27 -8.43
CA LEU A 76 5.23 4.94 -9.03
C LEU A 76 6.20 4.37 -8.00
N LYS A 77 6.93 3.32 -8.37
CA LYS A 77 8.01 2.77 -7.54
C LYS A 77 9.06 3.82 -7.17
N SER A 78 9.37 4.74 -8.09
CA SER A 78 10.29 5.85 -7.85
C SER A 78 9.82 6.83 -6.78
N GLU A 79 8.51 6.85 -6.47
CA GLU A 79 7.91 7.75 -5.47
C GLU A 79 7.76 7.09 -4.09
N ILE A 80 8.19 5.84 -3.92
CA ILE A 80 8.11 5.14 -2.62
C ILE A 80 8.64 6.00 -1.47
N PRO A 81 9.78 6.71 -1.58
CA PRO A 81 10.29 7.53 -0.47
C PRO A 81 9.37 8.71 -0.08
N LEU A 82 8.47 9.15 -0.98
CA LEU A 82 7.51 10.22 -0.67
C LEU A 82 6.37 9.70 0.21
N TYR A 83 6.02 8.43 0.09
CA TYR A 83 4.89 7.82 0.78
C TYR A 83 5.30 7.02 2.01
N ILE A 84 6.48 6.43 1.98
CA ILE A 84 7.03 5.58 3.03
C ILE A 84 8.43 6.09 3.39
N HIS A 85 8.57 6.57 4.60
CA HIS A 85 9.85 7.00 5.15
C HIS A 85 9.87 6.82 6.66
N GLU A 86 11.05 6.69 7.23
CA GLU A 86 11.26 6.41 8.65
C GLU A 86 10.55 7.38 9.61
N GLY A 87 10.45 8.63 9.25
CA GLY A 87 9.79 9.66 10.06
C GLY A 87 8.28 9.68 9.98
N ARG A 88 7.66 9.03 9.00
CA ARG A 88 6.23 9.15 8.73
C ARG A 88 5.35 8.57 9.83
N MET A 89 5.78 7.45 10.41
CA MET A 89 5.13 6.81 11.55
C MET A 89 6.03 6.89 12.77
N ALA A 90 6.43 8.09 13.11
CA ALA A 90 7.40 8.39 14.17
C ALA A 90 7.09 7.77 15.55
N SER A 91 5.90 7.19 15.74
CA SER A 91 5.60 6.47 16.95
C SER A 91 6.11 5.03 16.84
N THR A 92 7.28 4.78 17.39
CA THR A 92 7.63 3.45 17.95
C THR A 92 6.55 2.98 18.94
N GLY A 93 5.53 3.80 19.17
CA GLY A 93 4.44 3.57 20.06
C GLY A 93 3.66 2.28 19.79
N TYR A 94 3.47 1.88 18.52
CA TYR A 94 2.73 0.65 18.24
C TYR A 94 3.38 -0.60 18.84
N LEU A 95 4.70 -0.73 18.76
CA LEU A 95 5.41 -1.87 19.37
C LEU A 95 5.42 -1.81 20.91
N LYS A 96 5.22 -0.62 21.48
CA LYS A 96 5.24 -0.39 22.93
C LYS A 96 3.86 -0.32 23.58
N ILE A 97 2.80 -0.12 22.79
CA ILE A 97 1.43 -0.07 23.31
C ILE A 97 0.98 -1.47 23.68
N GLU A 98 0.77 -1.72 24.95
CA GLU A 98 0.19 -2.96 25.46
C GLU A 98 -1.34 -2.85 25.52
N GLY A 99 -2.01 -3.96 25.24
CA GLY A 99 -3.38 -4.19 25.63
C GLY A 99 -4.49 -3.63 24.76
N ARG A 100 -4.24 -2.68 23.88
CA ARG A 100 -5.34 -2.12 23.04
C ARG A 100 -5.78 -3.04 21.91
N ASP A 101 -4.89 -3.93 21.50
CA ASP A 101 -5.08 -4.92 20.43
C ASP A 101 -4.93 -6.37 20.92
N GLY A 102 -4.81 -6.58 22.24
CA GLY A 102 -4.63 -7.89 22.82
C GLY A 102 -3.18 -8.44 22.77
N PHE A 103 -2.23 -7.63 22.28
CA PHE A 103 -0.83 -8.01 22.18
C PHE A 103 0.03 -7.44 23.29
N SER A 104 0.91 -8.28 23.87
CA SER A 104 2.02 -7.75 24.65
C SER A 104 3.06 -7.10 23.73
N SER A 105 3.82 -6.13 24.25
CA SER A 105 4.94 -5.54 23.51
C SER A 105 6.01 -6.58 23.16
N GLN A 106 6.20 -7.57 24.01
CA GLN A 106 7.14 -8.67 23.79
C GLN A 106 6.72 -9.56 22.59
N THR A 107 5.43 -9.91 22.49
CA THR A 107 4.90 -10.67 21.36
C THR A 107 5.05 -9.90 20.05
N LYS A 108 4.76 -8.59 20.04
CA LYS A 108 4.96 -7.73 18.88
C LYS A 108 6.41 -7.69 18.44
N GLN A 109 7.35 -7.50 19.36
CA GLN A 109 8.78 -7.47 19.07
C GLN A 109 9.27 -8.82 18.53
N LYS A 110 8.83 -9.94 19.09
CA LYS A 110 9.15 -11.28 18.61
C LYS A 110 8.81 -11.43 17.12
N TYR A 111 7.55 -11.19 16.75
CA TYR A 111 7.11 -11.39 15.37
C TYR A 111 7.62 -10.30 14.42
N HIS A 112 7.81 -9.08 14.90
CA HIS A 112 8.48 -8.02 14.14
C HIS A 112 9.89 -8.44 13.72
N GLN A 113 10.69 -8.91 14.67
CA GLN A 113 12.07 -9.34 14.43
C GLN A 113 12.10 -10.56 13.49
N LEU A 114 11.26 -11.56 13.73
CA LEU A 114 11.17 -12.76 12.91
C LEU A 114 10.84 -12.44 11.43
N ILE A 115 9.91 -11.53 11.21
CA ILE A 115 9.51 -11.11 9.86
C ILE A 115 10.63 -10.30 9.19
N LEU A 116 11.35 -9.43 9.91
CA LEU A 116 12.48 -8.70 9.35
C LEU A 116 13.60 -9.66 8.92
N GLU A 117 13.98 -10.60 9.79
CA GLU A 117 15.00 -11.61 9.48
C GLU A 117 14.61 -12.47 8.27
N ALA A 118 13.32 -12.77 8.12
CA ALA A 118 12.83 -13.50 6.96
C ALA A 118 13.01 -12.71 5.66
N PHE A 119 12.76 -11.41 5.67
CA PHE A 119 12.95 -10.55 4.48
C PHE A 119 14.42 -10.37 4.09
N GLU A 120 15.37 -10.56 5.01
CA GLU A 120 16.79 -10.59 4.67
C GLU A 120 17.14 -11.77 3.74
N GLN A 121 16.36 -12.84 3.75
CA GLN A 121 16.53 -14.00 2.87
C GLN A 121 15.88 -13.78 1.48
N GLY A 122 15.07 -12.75 1.31
CA GLY A 122 14.42 -12.39 0.07
C GLY A 122 12.91 -12.11 0.19
N PRO A 123 12.24 -11.82 -0.93
CA PRO A 123 10.80 -11.58 -0.94
C PRO A 123 10.01 -12.82 -0.51
N MET A 124 8.99 -12.61 0.31
CA MET A 124 8.11 -13.67 0.82
C MET A 124 6.65 -13.32 0.58
N THR A 125 5.83 -14.33 0.32
CA THR A 125 4.39 -14.16 0.30
C THR A 125 3.84 -14.07 1.73
N ARG A 126 2.61 -13.58 1.85
CA ARG A 126 1.94 -13.52 3.16
C ARG A 126 1.73 -14.91 3.78
N GLU A 127 1.50 -15.94 2.97
CA GLU A 127 1.33 -17.31 3.46
C GLU A 127 2.67 -17.88 3.93
N ASP A 128 3.78 -17.62 3.24
CA ASP A 128 5.12 -18.03 3.70
C ASP A 128 5.44 -17.42 5.07
N LEU A 129 5.12 -16.13 5.26
CA LEU A 129 5.31 -15.46 6.55
C LEU A 129 4.43 -16.06 7.65
N LYS A 130 3.19 -16.46 7.34
CA LYS A 130 2.34 -17.13 8.32
C LYS A 130 2.90 -18.49 8.70
N ASP A 131 3.36 -19.29 7.73
CA ASP A 131 3.90 -20.61 7.98
C ASP A 131 5.18 -20.52 8.81
N LEU A 132 6.04 -19.54 8.53
CA LEU A 132 7.20 -19.23 9.36
C LEU A 132 6.79 -18.93 10.81
N CYS A 133 5.84 -18.03 10.99
CA CYS A 133 5.38 -17.64 12.34
C CYS A 133 4.68 -18.81 13.08
N ARG A 134 3.94 -19.65 12.37
CA ARG A 134 3.33 -20.87 12.94
C ARG A 134 4.40 -21.86 13.40
N GLY A 135 5.51 -21.98 12.68
CA GLY A 135 6.68 -22.77 13.10
C GLY A 135 7.22 -22.34 14.47
N GLU A 136 7.11 -21.06 14.82
CA GLU A 136 7.47 -20.47 16.09
C GLU A 136 6.36 -20.52 17.17
N LYS A 137 5.43 -21.45 17.02
CA LYS A 137 4.29 -21.70 17.95
C LYS A 137 3.32 -20.53 18.07
N MET A 138 3.09 -19.82 16.97
CA MET A 138 2.09 -18.75 16.89
C MET A 138 0.69 -19.32 17.19
N THR A 139 -0.05 -18.68 18.07
CA THR A 139 -1.45 -19.02 18.32
C THR A 139 -2.36 -18.46 17.20
N GLN A 140 -3.58 -19.00 17.07
CA GLN A 140 -4.54 -18.47 16.11
C GLN A 140 -4.93 -17.01 16.39
N GLU A 141 -4.94 -16.61 17.66
CA GLU A 141 -5.22 -15.23 18.05
C GLU A 141 -4.09 -14.30 17.63
N GLU A 142 -2.85 -14.69 17.88
CA GLU A 142 -1.67 -13.97 17.43
C GLU A 142 -1.62 -13.87 15.90
N GLU A 143 -1.94 -14.93 15.18
CA GLU A 143 -2.00 -14.88 13.71
C GLU A 143 -3.01 -13.85 13.20
N LYS A 144 -4.22 -13.86 13.76
CA LYS A 144 -5.24 -12.85 13.40
C LYS A 144 -4.75 -11.43 13.65
N LEU A 145 -4.00 -11.21 14.70
CA LEU A 145 -3.51 -9.89 15.06
C LEU A 145 -2.27 -9.46 14.23
N VAL A 146 -1.29 -10.34 14.04
CA VAL A 146 -0.10 -10.06 13.21
C VAL A 146 -0.51 -9.78 11.76
N PHE A 147 -1.38 -10.61 11.22
CA PHE A 147 -1.79 -10.56 9.82
C PHE A 147 -3.13 -9.89 9.58
N ASN A 148 -3.65 -9.09 10.52
CA ASN A 148 -4.86 -8.31 10.27
C ASN A 148 -4.64 -7.32 9.13
N ALA A 149 -5.49 -7.40 8.10
CA ALA A 149 -5.39 -6.52 6.93
C ALA A 149 -5.65 -5.03 7.25
N TRP A 150 -6.33 -4.74 8.37
CA TRP A 150 -6.79 -3.39 8.71
C TRP A 150 -6.03 -2.73 9.87
N GLY A 151 -5.07 -3.41 10.45
CA GLY A 151 -4.37 -2.83 11.60
C GLY A 151 -3.38 -3.77 12.29
N GLY A 152 -2.96 -4.86 11.63
CA GLY A 152 -2.01 -5.83 12.18
C GLY A 152 -0.56 -5.36 12.15
N LEU A 153 0.31 -6.16 12.77
CA LEU A 153 1.75 -5.91 12.82
C LEU A 153 2.38 -5.81 11.43
N LEU A 154 2.03 -6.73 10.51
CA LEU A 154 2.57 -6.73 9.15
C LEU A 154 2.22 -5.43 8.41
N ARG A 155 0.98 -4.94 8.55
CA ARG A 155 0.60 -3.64 8.00
C ARG A 155 1.45 -2.51 8.57
N TYR A 156 1.62 -2.49 9.88
CA TYR A 156 2.46 -1.49 10.54
C TYR A 156 3.89 -1.47 9.99
N MET A 157 4.48 -2.66 9.74
CA MET A 157 5.81 -2.79 9.14
C MET A 157 5.84 -2.21 7.72
N VAL A 158 4.86 -2.57 6.88
CA VAL A 158 4.76 -2.07 5.49
C VAL A 158 4.59 -0.55 5.44
N GLU A 159 3.85 0.05 6.37
CA GLU A 159 3.66 1.52 6.43
C GLU A 159 4.93 2.27 6.86
N ARG A 160 5.90 1.59 7.39
CA ARG A 160 7.20 2.17 7.82
C ARG A 160 8.33 2.00 6.82
N GLY A 161 8.23 1.05 5.91
CA GLY A 161 9.25 0.65 4.95
C GLY A 161 10.12 -0.46 5.48
#